data_dc80d42d99bc99b873259901289a9820
#
_entry.id   dc80d42d99bc99b873259901289a9820
#
_cell.length_a   1.000
_cell.length_b   1.000
_cell.length_c   1.000
_cell.angle_alpha   90.00
_cell.angle_beta   90.00
_cell.angle_gamma   90.00
#
_symmetry.space_group_name_H-M   'P 1'
#
loop_
_entity.id
_entity.type
_entity.pdbx_description
1 polymer ?
#
loop_
_entity_poly.entity_id
_entity_poly.type
_entity_poly.pdbx_seq_one_letter_code
_entity_poly.pdbx_strand_id
1 'polypeptide(L)'
;MTFEQWQTTISSKVQGTWNLHQVLQAQSEPLDFFFLFSSLSGLGGQIGQANYAAGNAFLDAFVQYRHFHGLACSVLDIGIMEDIGVLARETHRLNALRATSLHCLHEQDLLDALELMIQRSHANMNNQDHQHTKFIGGYTNPCQLAIGMRSSSSANKIGWQRDPRAGFLSKTDPAHQDLDQLKSGSTLKQYLRSCILDPAKLETDEAKEFLAKEIGSALSGFMMRQDEKVDLSCPLQTDSLVTVELRNWFRRKVGVVLEIHEMLKAESILALGRLTGLRLAALYRAGTQNLIV
;
A
#
# COMPACT_ATOMS: atom_id res chain seq x y z
N MET A 1 12.54 10.41 12.09
CA MET A 1 12.37 9.48 13.24
C MET A 1 13.65 9.51 14.06
N THR A 2 13.56 9.77 15.36
CA THR A 2 14.70 9.71 16.28
C THR A 2 14.90 8.27 16.78
N PHE A 3 16.08 7.97 17.35
CA PHE A 3 16.33 6.66 17.97
C PHE A 3 15.36 6.37 19.13
N GLU A 4 15.02 7.37 19.92
CA GLU A 4 14.06 7.25 21.02
C GLU A 4 12.65 6.88 20.51
N GLN A 5 12.18 7.53 19.45
CA GLN A 5 10.89 7.17 18.80
C GLN A 5 10.91 5.76 18.24
N TRP A 6 12.05 5.34 17.68
CA TRP A 6 12.24 3.95 17.23
C TRP A 6 12.13 2.99 18.40
N GLN A 7 12.93 3.22 19.43
CA GLN A 7 13.03 2.36 20.62
C GLN A 7 11.67 2.21 21.33
N THR A 8 10.93 3.30 21.52
CA THR A 8 9.60 3.29 22.16
C THR A 8 8.62 2.36 21.44
N THR A 9 8.58 2.41 20.11
CA THR A 9 7.68 1.56 19.32
C THR A 9 8.13 0.11 19.31
N ILE A 10 9.43 -0.14 19.14
CA ILE A 10 9.98 -1.51 19.07
C ILE A 10 9.89 -2.20 20.42
N SER A 11 10.19 -1.51 21.52
CA SER A 11 10.18 -2.13 22.86
C SER A 11 8.80 -2.67 23.24
N SER A 12 7.73 -2.00 22.88
CA SER A 12 6.37 -2.49 23.19
C SER A 12 6.06 -3.81 22.46
N LYS A 13 6.46 -3.93 21.20
CA LYS A 13 6.19 -5.12 20.38
C LYS A 13 7.21 -6.23 20.61
N VAL A 14 8.49 -5.91 20.58
CA VAL A 14 9.57 -6.90 20.66
C VAL A 14 9.85 -7.29 22.12
N GLN A 15 10.24 -6.31 22.95
CA GLN A 15 10.61 -6.59 24.33
C GLN A 15 9.42 -7.07 25.15
N GLY A 16 8.24 -6.45 24.96
CA GLY A 16 7.00 -6.87 25.62
C GLY A 16 6.64 -8.33 25.31
N THR A 17 6.74 -8.74 24.04
CA THR A 17 6.48 -10.12 23.61
C THR A 17 7.49 -11.10 24.23
N TRP A 18 8.78 -10.76 24.22
CA TRP A 18 9.82 -11.57 24.85
C TRP A 18 9.60 -11.71 26.35
N ASN A 19 9.27 -10.63 27.05
CA ASN A 19 9.01 -10.65 28.48
C ASN A 19 7.85 -11.61 28.84
N LEU A 20 6.74 -11.51 28.11
CA LEU A 20 5.62 -12.43 28.29
C LEU A 20 6.01 -13.87 28.00
N HIS A 21 6.72 -14.11 26.90
CA HIS A 21 7.19 -15.45 26.54
C HIS A 21 8.05 -16.07 27.64
N GLN A 22 9.05 -15.34 28.16
CA GLN A 22 9.96 -15.82 29.19
C GLN A 22 9.24 -16.15 30.50
N VAL A 23 8.33 -15.27 30.91
CA VAL A 23 7.54 -15.50 32.17
C VAL A 23 6.64 -16.72 32.00
N LEU A 24 5.97 -16.86 30.86
CA LEU A 24 5.04 -17.96 30.63
C LEU A 24 5.74 -19.30 30.37
N GLN A 25 6.97 -19.28 29.84
CA GLN A 25 7.77 -20.50 29.72
C GLN A 25 8.18 -21.11 31.06
N ALA A 26 8.25 -20.29 32.11
CA ALA A 26 8.56 -20.78 33.48
C ALA A 26 7.37 -21.46 34.15
N GLN A 27 6.18 -21.41 33.56
CA GLN A 27 4.99 -22.08 34.10
C GLN A 27 4.96 -23.55 33.70
N SER A 28 4.46 -24.41 34.60
CA SER A 28 4.38 -25.85 34.34
C SER A 28 3.25 -26.25 33.40
N GLU A 29 2.21 -25.43 33.32
CA GLU A 29 1.03 -25.71 32.49
C GLU A 29 1.19 -25.11 31.09
N PRO A 30 0.89 -25.89 30.02
CA PRO A 30 0.91 -25.37 28.66
C PRO A 30 -0.23 -24.35 28.46
N LEU A 31 0.04 -23.30 27.68
CA LEU A 31 -1.01 -22.35 27.30
C LEU A 31 -1.92 -22.95 26.24
N ASP A 32 -3.23 -22.75 26.40
CA ASP A 32 -4.21 -23.09 25.37
C ASP A 32 -4.02 -22.21 24.13
N PHE A 33 -3.65 -20.93 24.30
CA PHE A 33 -3.32 -20.02 23.22
C PHE A 33 -2.36 -18.92 23.66
N PHE A 34 -1.63 -18.36 22.69
CA PHE A 34 -0.82 -17.16 22.86
C PHE A 34 -1.08 -16.29 21.62
N PHE A 35 -1.77 -15.17 21.82
CA PHE A 35 -2.27 -14.37 20.71
C PHE A 35 -1.52 -13.05 20.57
N LEU A 36 -1.09 -12.74 19.33
CA LEU A 36 -0.35 -11.53 19.00
C LEU A 36 -1.16 -10.63 18.08
N PHE A 37 -1.30 -9.37 18.47
CA PHE A 37 -1.90 -8.32 17.64
C PHE A 37 -0.83 -7.64 16.80
N SER A 38 -0.77 -7.99 15.52
CA SER A 38 0.07 -7.40 14.49
C SER A 38 -0.71 -6.39 13.66
N SER A 39 -0.22 -6.01 12.51
CA SER A 39 -0.86 -5.06 11.60
C SER A 39 -0.49 -5.36 10.16
N LEU A 40 -1.38 -5.06 9.23
CA LEU A 40 -1.10 -5.07 7.79
C LEU A 40 0.13 -4.23 7.41
N SER A 41 0.52 -3.25 8.25
CA SER A 41 1.77 -2.51 8.05
C SER A 41 3.03 -3.37 8.16
N GLY A 42 2.99 -4.49 8.91
CA GLY A 42 4.07 -5.48 8.96
C GLY A 42 4.26 -6.19 7.63
N LEU A 43 3.18 -6.45 6.90
CA LEU A 43 3.18 -7.13 5.60
C LEU A 43 3.51 -6.19 4.44
N GLY A 44 2.87 -5.02 4.38
CA GLY A 44 2.93 -4.09 3.25
C GLY A 44 3.83 -2.87 3.46
N GLY A 45 4.27 -2.62 4.69
CA GLY A 45 4.88 -1.36 5.07
C GLY A 45 3.88 -0.21 5.14
N GLN A 46 4.28 0.88 5.80
CA GLN A 46 3.53 2.12 5.82
C GLN A 46 4.48 3.29 5.82
N ILE A 47 4.22 4.29 4.96
CA ILE A 47 5.05 5.48 4.84
C ILE A 47 5.15 6.19 6.20
N GLY A 48 6.38 6.52 6.62
CA GLY A 48 6.65 7.21 7.89
C GLY A 48 6.60 6.32 9.15
N GLN A 49 6.27 5.01 9.03
CA GLN A 49 6.10 4.09 10.15
C GLN A 49 6.99 2.84 10.06
N ALA A 50 8.23 3.00 9.66
CA ALA A 50 9.16 1.87 9.52
C ALA A 50 9.39 1.10 10.84
N ASN A 51 9.42 1.81 11.98
CA ASN A 51 9.51 1.20 13.31
C ASN A 51 8.28 0.36 13.66
N TYR A 52 7.09 0.88 13.36
CA TYR A 52 5.85 0.15 13.59
C TYR A 52 5.75 -1.10 12.69
N ALA A 53 6.10 -0.95 11.41
CA ALA A 53 6.16 -2.08 10.48
C ALA A 53 7.16 -3.14 10.93
N ALA A 54 8.36 -2.75 11.36
CA ALA A 54 9.38 -3.67 11.87
C ALA A 54 8.93 -4.42 13.13
N GLY A 55 8.28 -3.72 14.09
CA GLY A 55 7.74 -4.35 15.29
C GLY A 55 6.64 -5.36 15.00
N ASN A 56 5.77 -5.09 14.01
CA ASN A 56 4.73 -6.03 13.61
C ASN A 56 5.30 -7.22 12.83
N ALA A 57 6.22 -7.02 11.90
CA ALA A 57 6.91 -8.10 11.19
C ALA A 57 7.68 -9.03 12.16
N PHE A 58 8.20 -8.50 13.28
CA PHE A 58 8.76 -9.33 14.34
C PHE A 58 7.70 -10.27 14.94
N LEU A 59 6.48 -9.80 15.20
CA LEU A 59 5.40 -10.62 15.77
C LEU A 59 5.06 -11.80 14.84
N ASP A 60 5.03 -11.56 13.52
CA ASP A 60 4.77 -12.60 12.52
C ASP A 60 5.86 -13.69 12.53
N ALA A 61 7.12 -13.28 12.65
CA ALA A 61 8.23 -14.23 12.80
C ALA A 61 8.22 -14.95 14.16
N PHE A 62 7.76 -14.29 15.21
CA PHE A 62 7.73 -14.84 16.56
C PHE A 62 6.76 -16.01 16.71
N VAL A 63 5.68 -16.05 15.93
CA VAL A 63 4.79 -17.22 15.87
C VAL A 63 5.57 -18.45 15.40
N GLN A 64 6.37 -18.30 14.37
CA GLN A 64 7.19 -19.40 13.84
C GLN A 64 8.20 -19.90 14.88
N TYR A 65 8.83 -18.96 15.60
CA TYR A 65 9.74 -19.29 16.69
C TYR A 65 9.05 -20.10 17.79
N ARG A 66 7.85 -19.70 18.24
CA ARG A 66 7.10 -20.43 19.25
C ARG A 66 6.67 -21.82 18.77
N HIS A 67 6.20 -21.94 17.54
CA HIS A 67 5.83 -23.24 16.97
C HIS A 67 7.03 -24.18 16.83
N PHE A 68 8.21 -23.64 16.50
CA PHE A 68 9.44 -24.44 16.46
C PHE A 68 9.75 -25.07 17.84
N HIS A 69 9.37 -24.42 18.92
CA HIS A 69 9.48 -24.90 20.29
C HIS A 69 8.25 -25.69 20.78
N GLY A 70 7.31 -26.01 19.92
CA GLY A 70 6.08 -26.73 20.28
C GLY A 70 5.10 -25.92 21.13
N LEU A 71 5.21 -24.60 21.14
CA LEU A 71 4.40 -23.70 21.97
C LEU A 71 3.26 -23.11 21.13
N ALA A 72 2.08 -22.96 21.76
CA ALA A 72 0.92 -22.30 21.16
C ALA A 72 1.22 -20.85 20.80
N CYS A 73 0.87 -20.43 19.58
CA CYS A 73 0.93 -19.03 19.16
C CYS A 73 0.12 -18.79 17.90
N SER A 74 -0.53 -17.63 17.84
CA SER A 74 -1.15 -17.12 16.62
C SER A 74 -1.00 -15.61 16.52
N VAL A 75 -1.05 -15.07 15.31
CA VAL A 75 -0.90 -13.65 15.04
C VAL A 75 -1.96 -13.16 14.07
N LEU A 76 -2.53 -11.98 14.36
CA LEU A 76 -3.51 -11.31 13.53
C LEU A 76 -2.95 -10.00 13.00
N ASP A 77 -2.78 -9.91 11.68
CA ASP A 77 -2.42 -8.70 10.97
C ASP A 77 -3.68 -7.88 10.70
N ILE A 78 -3.94 -6.90 11.58
CA ILE A 78 -5.17 -6.12 11.57
C ILE A 78 -5.05 -4.95 10.59
N GLY A 79 -6.10 -4.74 9.79
CA GLY A 79 -6.30 -3.57 8.95
C GLY A 79 -6.84 -2.36 9.70
N ILE A 80 -7.66 -1.57 9.03
CA ILE A 80 -8.25 -0.34 9.56
C ILE A 80 -9.52 -0.68 10.32
N MET A 81 -9.53 -0.47 11.65
CA MET A 81 -10.74 -0.57 12.47
C MET A 81 -11.55 0.74 12.37
N GLU A 82 -12.83 0.64 12.00
CA GLU A 82 -13.66 1.79 11.71
C GLU A 82 -14.47 2.28 12.91
N ASP A 83 -14.97 1.35 13.71
CA ASP A 83 -15.93 1.59 14.79
C ASP A 83 -15.31 1.49 16.19
N ILE A 84 -14.16 0.87 16.34
CA ILE A 84 -13.45 0.74 17.61
C ILE A 84 -11.99 1.18 17.54
N GLY A 85 -11.37 1.41 18.71
CA GLY A 85 -9.96 1.75 18.86
C GLY A 85 -9.63 3.23 18.58
N VAL A 86 -8.37 3.49 18.29
CA VAL A 86 -7.83 4.87 18.18
C VAL A 86 -8.39 5.58 16.95
N LEU A 87 -8.46 4.90 15.82
CA LEU A 87 -8.90 5.51 14.55
C LEU A 87 -10.38 5.88 14.56
N ALA A 88 -11.23 5.13 15.26
CA ALA A 88 -12.65 5.48 15.42
C ALA A 88 -12.86 6.84 16.09
N ARG A 89 -11.88 7.30 16.90
CA ARG A 89 -11.90 8.60 17.59
C ARG A 89 -11.29 9.73 16.75
N GLU A 90 -10.53 9.39 15.70
CA GLU A 90 -9.80 10.34 14.86
C GLU A 90 -10.45 10.39 13.46
N THR A 91 -11.61 11.04 13.36
CA THR A 91 -12.43 11.07 12.13
C THR A 91 -11.66 11.54 10.89
N HIS A 92 -10.75 12.50 11.05
CA HIS A 92 -9.94 13.01 9.93
C HIS A 92 -9.00 11.93 9.38
N ARG A 93 -8.29 11.21 10.26
CA ARG A 93 -7.41 10.10 9.87
C ARG A 93 -8.17 8.93 9.28
N LEU A 94 -9.33 8.61 9.86
CA LEU A 94 -10.19 7.54 9.33
C LEU A 94 -10.66 7.85 7.90
N ASN A 95 -11.09 9.10 7.63
CA ASN A 95 -11.50 9.50 6.28
C ASN A 95 -10.35 9.45 5.27
N ALA A 96 -9.14 9.87 5.66
CA ALA A 96 -7.95 9.74 4.82
C ALA A 96 -7.62 8.27 4.52
N LEU A 97 -7.76 7.38 5.50
CA LEU A 97 -7.52 5.94 5.34
C LEU A 97 -8.62 5.25 4.51
N ARG A 98 -9.88 5.65 4.64
CA ARG A 98 -10.98 5.17 3.77
C ARG A 98 -10.71 5.44 2.30
N ALA A 99 -10.01 6.53 1.98
CA ALA A 99 -9.59 6.84 0.61
C ALA A 99 -8.49 5.91 0.07
N THR A 100 -7.84 5.10 0.92
CA THR A 100 -6.71 4.22 0.53
C THR A 100 -7.13 2.89 -0.09
N SER A 101 -8.41 2.63 -0.33
CA SER A 101 -8.94 1.35 -0.86
C SER A 101 -8.62 0.12 0.02
N LEU A 102 -8.24 0.31 1.28
CA LEU A 102 -8.23 -0.76 2.28
C LEU A 102 -9.67 -0.99 2.73
N HIS A 103 -10.00 -2.23 3.05
CA HIS A 103 -11.30 -2.55 3.64
C HIS A 103 -11.30 -2.12 5.11
N CYS A 104 -12.26 -1.27 5.48
CA CYS A 104 -12.48 -0.93 6.89
C CYS A 104 -13.19 -2.08 7.58
N LEU A 105 -12.70 -2.45 8.75
CA LEU A 105 -13.19 -3.56 9.56
C LEU A 105 -14.07 -3.03 10.69
N HIS A 106 -15.05 -3.81 11.07
CA HIS A 106 -15.88 -3.60 12.23
C HIS A 106 -15.47 -4.50 13.40
N GLU A 107 -15.96 -4.21 14.58
CA GLU A 107 -15.68 -5.01 15.78
C GLU A 107 -16.01 -6.49 15.59
N GLN A 108 -17.11 -6.80 14.88
CA GLN A 108 -17.49 -8.19 14.62
C GLN A 108 -16.46 -8.92 13.77
N ASP A 109 -15.88 -8.28 12.75
CA ASP A 109 -14.81 -8.89 11.94
C ASP A 109 -13.59 -9.25 12.79
N LEU A 110 -13.28 -8.41 13.78
CA LEU A 110 -12.20 -8.68 14.72
C LEU A 110 -12.53 -9.87 15.65
N LEU A 111 -13.76 -9.92 16.16
CA LEU A 111 -14.20 -11.00 17.06
C LEU A 111 -14.20 -12.35 16.34
N ASP A 112 -14.71 -12.39 15.10
CA ASP A 112 -14.72 -13.61 14.29
C ASP A 112 -13.27 -14.07 13.98
N ALA A 113 -12.38 -13.12 13.67
CA ALA A 113 -10.96 -13.43 13.47
C ALA A 113 -10.30 -13.95 14.74
N LEU A 114 -10.60 -13.39 15.92
CA LEU A 114 -10.06 -13.84 17.19
C LEU A 114 -10.50 -15.27 17.51
N GLU A 115 -11.77 -15.61 17.34
CA GLU A 115 -12.26 -16.96 17.53
C GLU A 115 -11.49 -17.96 16.66
N LEU A 116 -11.36 -17.66 15.37
CA LEU A 116 -10.61 -18.50 14.44
C LEU A 116 -9.15 -18.67 14.85
N MET A 117 -8.49 -17.60 15.32
CA MET A 117 -7.07 -17.62 15.67
C MET A 117 -6.81 -18.34 16.99
N ILE A 118 -7.75 -18.29 17.96
CA ILE A 118 -7.68 -19.10 19.19
C ILE A 118 -7.69 -20.58 18.83
N GLN A 119 -8.63 -21.00 17.95
CA GLN A 119 -8.71 -22.38 17.48
C GLN A 119 -7.46 -22.86 16.75
N ARG A 120 -6.76 -21.95 16.07
CA ARG A 120 -5.54 -22.23 15.30
C ARG A 120 -4.23 -21.97 16.06
N SER A 121 -4.28 -21.72 17.35
CA SER A 121 -3.09 -21.32 18.12
C SER A 121 -2.04 -22.42 18.23
N HIS A 122 -2.46 -23.68 18.12
CA HIS A 122 -1.54 -24.80 18.07
C HIS A 122 -1.19 -25.13 16.61
N ALA A 123 0.09 -25.18 16.29
CA ALA A 123 0.53 -25.75 15.04
C ALA A 123 0.01 -27.19 14.96
N ASN A 124 -0.78 -27.50 13.94
CA ASN A 124 -1.26 -28.88 13.73
C ASN A 124 -0.06 -29.81 13.48
N MET A 125 0.52 -30.31 14.56
CA MET A 125 1.62 -31.29 14.55
C MET A 125 1.18 -32.65 14.01
N ASN A 126 -0.13 -32.88 13.85
CA ASN A 126 -0.72 -34.15 13.44
C ASN A 126 -0.81 -34.39 11.94
N ASN A 127 -0.46 -33.42 11.10
CA ASN A 127 -0.40 -33.65 9.68
C ASN A 127 0.93 -34.33 9.32
N GLN A 128 0.92 -35.66 9.26
CA GLN A 128 2.01 -36.49 8.69
C GLN A 128 2.39 -36.10 7.24
N ASP A 129 1.60 -35.21 6.61
CA ASP A 129 1.88 -34.63 5.30
C ASP A 129 3.00 -33.58 5.30
N HIS A 130 3.52 -33.14 6.45
CA HIS A 130 4.65 -32.20 6.49
C HIS A 130 5.99 -32.75 5.99
N GLN A 131 6.11 -34.08 5.75
CA GLN A 131 7.32 -34.62 5.13
C GLN A 131 7.40 -34.32 3.62
N HIS A 132 6.29 -34.03 2.95
CA HIS A 132 6.27 -33.70 1.51
C HIS A 132 6.21 -32.19 1.20
N THR A 133 5.92 -31.33 2.16
CA THR A 133 5.89 -29.87 1.93
C THR A 133 7.23 -29.19 2.17
N LYS A 134 8.28 -29.94 2.36
CA LYS A 134 9.60 -29.41 2.78
C LYS A 134 10.25 -28.45 1.80
N PHE A 135 9.86 -28.28 0.58
CA PHE A 135 10.55 -27.39 -0.38
C PHE A 135 9.80 -27.11 -1.69
N ILE A 136 8.51 -26.79 -1.66
CA ILE A 136 7.90 -26.16 -2.83
C ILE A 136 7.41 -24.77 -2.43
N GLY A 137 8.31 -23.83 -2.43
CA GLY A 137 8.05 -22.44 -2.81
C GLY A 137 7.24 -21.52 -1.91
N GLY A 138 6.85 -21.90 -0.70
CA GLY A 138 6.10 -20.98 0.14
C GLY A 138 5.89 -21.48 1.56
N TYR A 139 6.46 -20.79 2.52
CA TYR A 139 6.11 -20.98 3.93
C TYR A 139 4.70 -20.42 4.16
N THR A 140 3.72 -21.29 4.40
CA THR A 140 2.37 -20.88 4.81
C THR A 140 2.22 -21.14 6.31
N ASN A 141 1.90 -20.10 7.06
CA ASN A 141 1.60 -20.22 8.48
C ASN A 141 0.09 -20.15 8.71
N PRO A 142 -0.60 -21.29 9.00
CA PRO A 142 -2.04 -21.29 9.23
C PRO A 142 -2.45 -20.51 10.49
N CYS A 143 -1.49 -20.21 11.36
CA CYS A 143 -1.68 -19.45 12.58
C CYS A 143 -1.38 -17.95 12.41
N GLN A 144 -1.16 -17.49 11.17
CA GLN A 144 -1.12 -16.09 10.80
C GLN A 144 -2.33 -15.77 9.93
N LEU A 145 -3.11 -14.79 10.34
CA LEU A 145 -4.28 -14.31 9.60
C LEU A 145 -4.15 -12.80 9.34
N ALA A 146 -4.41 -12.38 8.12
CA ALA A 146 -4.47 -10.98 7.74
C ALA A 146 -5.91 -10.59 7.38
N ILE A 147 -6.46 -9.56 8.03
CA ILE A 147 -7.82 -9.06 7.78
C ILE A 147 -7.81 -7.60 7.36
N GLY A 148 -8.78 -7.20 6.52
CA GLY A 148 -8.85 -5.83 5.99
C GLY A 148 -8.11 -5.64 4.66
N MET A 149 -7.60 -6.72 4.06
CA MET A 149 -7.08 -6.70 2.70
C MET A 149 -8.25 -6.90 1.73
N ARG A 150 -8.42 -5.99 0.78
CA ARG A 150 -9.46 -6.10 -0.24
C ARG A 150 -8.81 -6.40 -1.59
N SER A 151 -9.34 -7.40 -2.28
CA SER A 151 -9.15 -7.55 -3.71
C SER A 151 -9.91 -6.39 -4.36
N SER A 152 -9.24 -5.31 -4.70
CA SER A 152 -9.89 -4.18 -5.35
C SER A 152 -9.56 -4.17 -6.83
N SER A 153 -10.58 -3.88 -7.60
CA SER A 153 -10.46 -3.55 -9.00
C SER A 153 -9.49 -2.40 -9.25
N SER A 154 -8.99 -2.40 -10.41
CA SER A 154 -7.81 -1.79 -11.03
C SER A 154 -7.57 -0.28 -10.88
N ALA A 155 -8.46 0.52 -10.30
CA ALA A 155 -8.35 1.98 -10.39
C ALA A 155 -7.28 2.58 -9.47
N ASN A 156 -7.14 2.06 -8.25
CA ASN A 156 -6.18 2.57 -7.26
C ASN A 156 -5.28 1.45 -6.73
N LYS A 157 -4.23 1.11 -7.47
CA LYS A 157 -3.25 0.12 -7.01
C LYS A 157 -2.48 0.67 -5.82
N ILE A 158 -2.83 0.22 -4.64
CA ILE A 158 -2.15 0.50 -3.39
C ILE A 158 -0.74 -0.12 -3.43
N GLY A 159 0.18 0.42 -2.64
CA GLY A 159 1.57 -0.03 -2.60
C GLY A 159 1.74 -1.54 -2.41
N TRP A 160 0.95 -2.17 -1.54
CA TRP A 160 1.01 -3.62 -1.29
C TRP A 160 0.52 -4.49 -2.46
N GLN A 161 -0.40 -4.00 -3.30
CA GLN A 161 -0.84 -4.73 -4.51
C GLN A 161 0.25 -4.86 -5.57
N ARG A 162 1.31 -4.06 -5.46
CA ARG A 162 2.50 -4.16 -6.31
C ARG A 162 3.50 -5.18 -5.81
N ASP A 163 3.33 -5.65 -4.58
CA ASP A 163 4.16 -6.69 -4.01
C ASP A 163 3.83 -8.02 -4.69
N PRO A 164 4.81 -8.74 -5.23
CA PRO A 164 4.60 -10.05 -5.85
C PRO A 164 3.91 -11.05 -4.91
N ARG A 165 4.08 -10.92 -3.61
CA ARG A 165 3.43 -11.75 -2.58
C ARG A 165 1.92 -11.58 -2.54
N ALA A 166 1.42 -10.41 -2.93
CA ALA A 166 -0.01 -10.11 -3.01
C ALA A 166 -0.62 -10.40 -4.39
N GLY A 167 0.15 -10.93 -5.33
CA GLY A 167 -0.28 -11.17 -6.72
C GLY A 167 -1.49 -12.11 -6.85
N PHE A 168 -1.72 -12.99 -5.88
CA PHE A 168 -2.89 -13.88 -5.87
C PHE A 168 -4.19 -13.12 -5.59
N LEU A 169 -4.16 -12.05 -4.79
CA LEU A 169 -5.33 -11.23 -4.47
C LEU A 169 -5.84 -10.44 -5.67
N SER A 170 -4.95 -10.11 -6.62
CA SER A 170 -5.31 -9.39 -7.84
C SER A 170 -5.96 -10.26 -8.90
N LYS A 171 -5.87 -11.59 -8.79
CA LYS A 171 -6.37 -12.56 -9.77
C LYS A 171 -7.75 -13.15 -9.41
N THR A 172 -8.24 -12.94 -8.19
CA THR A 172 -9.40 -13.66 -7.66
C THR A 172 -10.76 -13.06 -8.03
N ASP A 173 -10.83 -11.94 -8.75
CA ASP A 173 -12.10 -11.32 -9.08
C ASP A 173 -12.22 -10.95 -10.58
N PRO A 174 -12.52 -11.94 -11.45
CA PRO A 174 -12.69 -11.68 -12.88
C PRO A 174 -13.92 -10.82 -13.21
N ALA A 175 -14.95 -10.80 -12.35
CA ALA A 175 -16.21 -10.10 -12.61
C ALA A 175 -16.10 -8.56 -12.47
N HIS A 176 -15.09 -8.05 -11.75
CA HIS A 176 -14.87 -6.61 -11.61
C HIS A 176 -13.91 -6.02 -12.64
N GLN A 177 -13.20 -6.84 -13.42
CA GLN A 177 -12.24 -6.33 -14.41
C GLN A 177 -12.92 -5.57 -15.56
N ASP A 178 -14.14 -5.94 -15.93
CA ASP A 178 -14.83 -5.36 -17.09
C ASP A 178 -15.70 -4.14 -16.78
N LEU A 179 -16.30 -4.05 -15.59
CA LEU A 179 -17.20 -2.96 -15.22
C LEU A 179 -16.47 -1.66 -14.82
N ASP A 180 -15.29 -1.77 -14.20
CA ASP A 180 -14.48 -0.59 -13.82
C ASP A 180 -13.64 -0.06 -14.98
N GLN A 181 -13.31 -0.88 -15.97
CA GLN A 181 -12.69 -0.38 -17.21
C GLN A 181 -13.66 0.48 -18.03
N LEU A 182 -14.96 0.25 -17.93
CA LEU A 182 -16.00 1.04 -18.62
C LEU A 182 -16.35 2.34 -17.87
N LYS A 183 -16.20 2.38 -16.53
CA LYS A 183 -16.61 3.55 -15.71
C LYS A 183 -15.46 4.47 -15.28
N SER A 184 -14.21 4.03 -15.30
CA SER A 184 -13.06 4.83 -14.89
C SER A 184 -12.10 5.11 -16.05
N GLY A 185 -12.64 5.59 -17.16
CA GLY A 185 -11.82 6.40 -18.05
C GLY A 185 -11.44 7.66 -17.27
N SER A 186 -10.31 7.66 -16.53
CA SER A 186 -9.87 8.91 -15.91
C SER A 186 -9.84 9.97 -17.00
N THR A 187 -10.32 11.16 -16.67
CA THR A 187 -10.35 12.32 -17.57
C THR A 187 -9.00 12.50 -18.28
N LEU A 188 -7.91 12.23 -17.54
CA LEU A 188 -6.56 12.19 -18.09
C LEU A 188 -6.38 11.13 -19.21
N LYS A 189 -6.87 9.91 -19.02
CA LYS A 189 -6.70 8.83 -20.00
C LYS A 189 -7.50 9.07 -21.27
N GLN A 190 -8.71 9.63 -21.17
CA GLN A 190 -9.53 10.04 -22.30
C GLN A 190 -8.88 11.22 -23.04
N TYR A 191 -8.36 12.18 -22.29
CA TYR A 191 -7.65 13.34 -22.84
C TYR A 191 -6.43 12.90 -23.62
N LEU A 192 -5.54 12.09 -23.03
CA LEU A 192 -4.34 11.57 -23.70
C LEU A 192 -4.67 10.77 -24.95
N ARG A 193 -5.72 9.94 -24.95
CA ARG A 193 -6.19 9.24 -26.16
C ARG A 193 -6.63 10.18 -27.26
N SER A 194 -7.33 11.26 -26.93
CA SER A 194 -7.71 12.26 -27.93
C SER A 194 -6.52 12.99 -28.55
N CYS A 195 -5.43 13.15 -27.78
CA CYS A 195 -4.21 13.80 -28.21
C CYS A 195 -3.30 12.89 -29.07
N ILE A 196 -3.48 11.57 -29.06
CA ILE A 196 -2.78 10.66 -29.98
C ILE A 196 -3.15 10.95 -31.42
N LEU A 197 -4.43 11.27 -31.68
CA LEU A 197 -4.94 11.60 -33.02
C LEU A 197 -4.54 13.02 -33.47
N ASP A 198 -4.34 13.93 -32.53
CA ASP A 198 -3.94 15.31 -32.81
C ASP A 198 -2.94 15.80 -31.74
N PRO A 199 -1.64 15.50 -31.91
CA PRO A 199 -0.59 15.90 -31.00
C PRO A 199 -0.43 17.41 -30.80
N ALA A 200 -0.93 18.25 -31.72
CA ALA A 200 -0.86 19.70 -31.57
C ALA A 200 -1.69 20.23 -30.38
N LYS A 201 -2.72 19.51 -29.98
CA LYS A 201 -3.53 19.83 -28.78
C LYS A 201 -2.70 19.89 -27.50
N LEU A 202 -1.62 19.13 -27.42
CA LEU A 202 -0.74 19.09 -26.24
C LEU A 202 0.15 20.33 -26.06
N GLU A 203 0.23 21.17 -27.09
CA GLU A 203 1.04 22.40 -27.08
C GLU A 203 0.22 23.64 -26.71
N THR A 204 -1.10 23.49 -26.51
CA THR A 204 -2.00 24.59 -26.15
C THR A 204 -1.89 24.97 -24.66
N ASP A 205 -2.30 26.20 -24.34
CA ASP A 205 -2.37 26.64 -22.94
C ASP A 205 -3.42 25.85 -22.13
N GLU A 206 -4.50 25.41 -22.77
CA GLU A 206 -5.51 24.54 -22.16
C GLU A 206 -4.92 23.19 -21.75
N ALA A 207 -4.07 22.62 -22.58
CA ALA A 207 -3.36 21.37 -22.24
C ALA A 207 -2.42 21.55 -21.06
N LYS A 208 -1.68 22.64 -21.02
CA LYS A 208 -0.79 23.02 -19.93
C LYS A 208 -1.55 23.10 -18.60
N GLU A 209 -2.69 23.79 -18.58
CA GLU A 209 -3.51 23.90 -17.38
C GLU A 209 -4.12 22.56 -16.96
N PHE A 210 -4.63 21.79 -17.90
CA PHE A 210 -5.20 20.49 -17.64
C PHE A 210 -4.15 19.53 -17.04
N LEU A 211 -2.99 19.41 -17.68
CA LEU A 211 -1.91 18.57 -17.17
C LEU A 211 -1.39 19.05 -15.81
N ALA A 212 -1.29 20.37 -15.60
CA ALA A 212 -0.89 20.92 -14.30
C ALA A 212 -1.90 20.60 -13.20
N LYS A 213 -3.20 20.63 -13.47
CA LYS A 213 -4.25 20.23 -12.51
C LYS A 213 -4.14 18.75 -12.16
N GLU A 214 -3.91 17.88 -13.13
CA GLU A 214 -3.72 16.44 -12.91
C GLU A 214 -2.44 16.16 -12.10
N ILE A 215 -1.34 16.87 -12.37
CA ILE A 215 -0.09 16.81 -11.59
C ILE A 215 -0.33 17.29 -10.15
N GLY A 216 -1.01 18.41 -9.97
CA GLY A 216 -1.35 18.97 -8.65
C GLY A 216 -2.22 18.01 -7.84
N SER A 217 -3.21 17.38 -8.47
CA SER A 217 -4.04 16.35 -7.83
C SER A 217 -3.23 15.12 -7.42
N ALA A 218 -2.30 14.66 -8.26
CA ALA A 218 -1.41 13.57 -7.92
C ALA A 218 -0.49 13.91 -6.73
N LEU A 219 0.05 15.14 -6.71
CA LEU A 219 0.88 15.65 -5.61
C LEU A 219 0.11 15.71 -4.29
N SER A 220 -1.12 16.26 -4.30
CA SER A 220 -1.98 16.28 -3.10
C SER A 220 -2.21 14.88 -2.56
N GLY A 221 -2.42 13.90 -3.45
CA GLY A 221 -2.56 12.50 -3.07
C GLY A 221 -1.31 11.92 -2.43
N PHE A 222 -0.11 12.24 -2.96
CA PHE A 222 1.17 11.74 -2.41
C PHE A 222 1.53 12.41 -1.08
N MET A 223 1.18 13.69 -0.91
CA MET A 223 1.42 14.46 0.31
C MET A 223 0.35 14.26 1.38
N MET A 224 -0.69 13.45 1.10
CA MET A 224 -1.86 13.24 1.99
C MET A 224 -2.58 14.56 2.38
N ARG A 225 -2.51 15.58 1.53
CA ARG A 225 -3.13 16.89 1.71
C ARG A 225 -4.33 17.06 0.77
N GLN A 226 -5.34 16.22 0.91
CA GLN A 226 -6.48 16.21 -0.01
C GLN A 226 -7.37 17.46 0.06
N ASP A 227 -7.31 18.21 1.14
CA ASP A 227 -8.15 19.39 1.37
C ASP A 227 -7.49 20.73 0.98
N GLU A 228 -6.20 20.75 0.66
CA GLU A 228 -5.49 21.96 0.22
C GLU A 228 -5.45 22.01 -1.31
N LYS A 229 -6.02 23.07 -1.90
CA LYS A 229 -5.81 23.36 -3.32
C LYS A 229 -4.33 23.68 -3.53
N VAL A 230 -3.65 22.82 -4.28
CA VAL A 230 -2.26 23.07 -4.67
C VAL A 230 -2.22 24.30 -5.56
N ASP A 231 -1.43 25.29 -5.18
CA ASP A 231 -1.16 26.45 -6.02
C ASP A 231 -0.27 26.00 -7.19
N LEU A 232 -0.85 26.00 -8.37
CA LEU A 232 -0.18 25.57 -9.60
C LEU A 232 0.92 26.52 -10.06
N SER A 233 0.95 27.76 -9.54
CA SER A 233 1.97 28.77 -9.87
C SER A 233 3.25 28.62 -9.05
N CYS A 234 3.21 27.84 -7.97
CA CYS A 234 4.37 27.61 -7.10
C CYS A 234 5.32 26.55 -7.67
N PRO A 235 6.63 26.62 -7.36
CA PRO A 235 7.60 25.59 -7.64
C PRO A 235 7.25 24.27 -6.91
N LEU A 236 7.75 23.17 -7.46
CA LEU A 236 7.58 21.85 -6.85
C LEU A 236 8.36 21.77 -5.52
N GLN A 237 7.67 21.94 -4.40
CA GLN A 237 8.24 21.80 -3.06
C GLN A 237 7.91 20.41 -2.51
N THR A 238 8.76 19.44 -2.84
CA THR A 238 8.56 18.04 -2.43
C THR A 238 9.86 17.49 -1.85
N ASP A 239 9.73 16.54 -0.94
CA ASP A 239 10.84 15.72 -0.51
C ASP A 239 11.25 14.70 -1.60
N SER A 240 12.38 14.04 -1.38
CA SER A 240 12.92 13.07 -2.35
C SER A 240 11.96 11.89 -2.61
N LEU A 241 11.16 11.50 -1.62
CA LEU A 241 10.22 10.37 -1.75
C LEU A 241 9.04 10.75 -2.66
N VAL A 242 8.41 11.90 -2.40
CA VAL A 242 7.31 12.43 -3.22
C VAL A 242 7.77 12.66 -4.66
N THR A 243 9.01 13.13 -4.85
CA THR A 243 9.58 13.32 -6.19
C THR A 243 9.73 12.00 -6.95
N VAL A 244 10.18 10.92 -6.29
CA VAL A 244 10.27 9.58 -6.88
C VAL A 244 8.88 9.03 -7.21
N GLU A 245 7.90 9.22 -6.33
CA GLU A 245 6.51 8.78 -6.60
C GLU A 245 5.90 9.56 -7.77
N LEU A 246 6.17 10.86 -7.87
CA LEU A 246 5.73 11.69 -8.99
C LEU A 246 6.36 11.20 -10.32
N ARG A 247 7.67 10.89 -10.34
CA ARG A 247 8.34 10.30 -11.51
C ARG A 247 7.69 8.97 -11.93
N ASN A 248 7.37 8.13 -10.95
CA ASN A 248 6.69 6.85 -11.19
C ASN A 248 5.28 7.07 -11.75
N TRP A 249 4.57 8.09 -11.28
CA TRP A 249 3.25 8.47 -11.77
C TRP A 249 3.32 8.93 -13.24
N PHE A 250 4.28 9.81 -13.61
CA PHE A 250 4.49 10.22 -14.98
C PHE A 250 4.68 9.03 -15.91
N ARG A 251 5.58 8.11 -15.53
CA ARG A 251 5.84 6.91 -16.34
C ARG A 251 4.62 6.02 -16.51
N ARG A 252 3.78 5.86 -15.46
CA ARG A 252 2.67 4.89 -15.46
C ARG A 252 1.36 5.47 -15.95
N LYS A 253 1.06 6.71 -15.64
CA LYS A 253 -0.23 7.33 -15.93
C LYS A 253 -0.22 8.20 -17.17
N VAL A 254 0.91 8.86 -17.42
CA VAL A 254 1.09 9.78 -18.52
C VAL A 254 1.85 9.14 -19.69
N GLY A 255 2.73 8.18 -19.40
CA GLY A 255 3.57 7.51 -20.40
C GLY A 255 4.84 8.28 -20.76
N VAL A 256 5.23 9.27 -19.95
CA VAL A 256 6.43 10.08 -20.15
C VAL A 256 7.43 9.81 -19.05
N VAL A 257 8.71 9.77 -19.40
CA VAL A 257 9.82 9.73 -18.43
C VAL A 257 10.37 11.13 -18.28
N LEU A 258 10.23 11.69 -17.07
CA LEU A 258 10.85 12.95 -16.66
C LEU A 258 11.93 12.63 -15.64
N GLU A 259 13.09 13.24 -15.79
CA GLU A 259 14.17 13.10 -14.83
C GLU A 259 13.89 13.96 -13.59
N ILE A 260 14.35 13.49 -12.42
CA ILE A 260 14.10 14.16 -11.14
C ILE A 260 14.59 15.61 -11.18
N HIS A 261 15.78 15.84 -11.76
CA HIS A 261 16.34 17.19 -11.87
C HIS A 261 15.53 18.13 -12.77
N GLU A 262 14.84 17.61 -13.80
CA GLU A 262 13.95 18.40 -14.66
C GLU A 262 12.69 18.82 -13.89
N MET A 263 12.14 17.90 -13.10
CA MET A 263 10.94 18.18 -12.28
C MET A 263 11.25 19.24 -11.22
N LEU A 264 12.40 19.12 -10.52
CA LEU A 264 12.79 20.06 -9.47
C LEU A 264 13.24 21.43 -10.01
N LYS A 265 13.68 21.51 -11.27
CA LYS A 265 14.02 22.78 -11.94
C LYS A 265 12.82 23.52 -12.51
N ALA A 266 11.65 22.87 -12.56
CA ALA A 266 10.45 23.52 -13.06
C ALA A 266 10.05 24.68 -12.12
N GLU A 267 9.94 25.90 -12.68
CA GLU A 267 9.61 27.13 -11.95
C GLU A 267 8.21 27.07 -11.31
N SER A 268 7.34 26.19 -11.82
CA SER A 268 5.98 26.00 -11.32
C SER A 268 5.41 24.66 -11.78
N ILE A 269 4.31 24.22 -11.14
CA ILE A 269 3.55 23.05 -11.59
C ILE A 269 2.97 23.30 -12.99
N LEU A 270 2.60 24.55 -13.31
CA LEU A 270 2.19 24.95 -14.65
C LEU A 270 3.32 24.75 -15.67
N ALA A 271 4.56 25.11 -15.35
CA ALA A 271 5.72 24.90 -16.21
C ALA A 271 5.98 23.40 -16.43
N LEU A 272 5.79 22.58 -15.37
CA LEU A 272 5.88 21.13 -15.45
C LEU A 272 4.78 20.53 -16.35
N GLY A 273 3.55 21.05 -16.26
CA GLY A 273 2.45 20.69 -17.18
C GLY A 273 2.80 20.97 -18.63
N ARG A 274 3.39 22.13 -18.93
CA ARG A 274 3.87 22.49 -20.28
C ARG A 274 4.96 21.55 -20.77
N LEU A 275 5.98 21.29 -19.95
CA LEU A 275 7.07 20.37 -20.28
C LEU A 275 6.54 18.97 -20.62
N THR A 276 5.57 18.50 -19.84
CA THR A 276 4.90 17.21 -20.04
C THR A 276 4.17 17.18 -21.38
N GLY A 277 3.40 18.23 -21.71
CA GLY A 277 2.69 18.36 -22.98
C GLY A 277 3.62 18.31 -24.18
N LEU A 278 4.73 19.08 -24.15
CA LEU A 278 5.72 19.10 -25.22
C LEU A 278 6.38 17.72 -25.44
N ARG A 279 6.71 17.02 -24.36
CA ARG A 279 7.30 15.66 -24.45
C ARG A 279 6.32 14.64 -25.01
N LEU A 280 5.06 14.69 -24.57
CA LEU A 280 4.00 13.83 -25.12
C LEU A 280 3.79 14.10 -26.62
N ALA A 281 3.72 15.37 -27.03
CA ALA A 281 3.57 15.75 -28.42
C ALA A 281 4.72 15.21 -29.30
N ALA A 282 5.95 15.30 -28.80
CA ALA A 282 7.11 14.74 -29.49
C ALA A 282 7.04 13.21 -29.60
N LEU A 283 6.64 12.51 -28.54
CA LEU A 283 6.48 11.04 -28.52
C LEU A 283 5.38 10.58 -29.49
N TYR A 284 4.24 11.26 -29.51
CA TYR A 284 3.13 10.88 -30.38
C TYR A 284 3.44 11.14 -31.86
N ARG A 285 4.16 12.23 -32.19
CA ARG A 285 4.65 12.49 -33.55
C ARG A 285 5.65 11.43 -34.01
N ALA A 286 6.59 11.02 -33.15
CA ALA A 286 7.56 9.97 -33.47
C ALA A 286 6.90 8.59 -33.66
N GLY A 287 5.87 8.26 -32.82
CA GLY A 287 5.10 7.02 -32.93
C GLY A 287 4.25 6.96 -34.22
N THR A 288 3.73 8.08 -34.69
CA THR A 288 2.95 8.15 -35.94
C THR A 288 3.84 8.00 -37.18
N GLN A 289 5.10 8.41 -37.12
CA GLN A 289 6.05 8.21 -38.24
C GLN A 289 6.43 6.73 -38.45
N ASN A 290 6.43 5.93 -37.39
CA ASN A 290 6.72 4.48 -37.47
C ASN A 290 5.55 3.62 -37.98
N LEU A 291 4.35 4.18 -38.14
CA LEU A 291 3.16 3.52 -38.69
C LEU A 291 2.92 3.84 -40.21
N ILE A 292 3.79 4.67 -40.80
CA ILE A 292 3.66 5.10 -42.21
C ILE A 292 4.81 4.54 -43.07
N VAL A 293 5.65 3.65 -42.52
CA VAL A 293 6.70 2.95 -43.32
C VAL A 293 6.37 1.47 -43.46
#